data_540cb1978e4d06477ab268104c2a113a
#
_entry.id   540cb1978e4d06477ab268104c2a113a
#
_cell.length_a   1.000
_cell.length_b   1.000
_cell.length_c   1.000
_cell.angle_alpha   90.00
_cell.angle_beta   90.00
_cell.angle_gamma   90.00
#
_symmetry.space_group_name_H-M   'P 1'
#
loop_
_entity.id
_entity.type
_entity.pdbx_description
1 polymer ?
#
loop_
_entity_poly.entity_id
_entity_poly.type
_entity_poly.pdbx_seq_one_letter_code
_entity_poly.pdbx_strand_id
1 'polypeptide(L)'
;METIKCRLTSEMVLVRFDPGERLLEGMRELARVEGIRTGLVVSGIGTLSDCRLHQAVAGYPPNLMIRHQEYLELKGSYEIASIQGIIADGEPHLHLTVCEGRQTVAGHLEEGCVVLGVAEVAILRAEGAPVRRVVRGPEKINQLTASPGC
;
A
#
# COMPACT_ATOMS: atom_id res chain seq x y z
N MET A 1 -1.54 -12.11 -18.85
CA MET A 1 -1.00 -10.76 -18.55
C MET A 1 -2.00 -9.74 -19.04
N GLU A 2 -2.36 -8.76 -18.23
CA GLU A 2 -3.22 -7.64 -18.60
C GLU A 2 -2.40 -6.35 -18.53
N THR A 3 -2.51 -5.49 -19.54
CA THR A 3 -1.82 -4.19 -19.57
C THR A 3 -2.87 -3.09 -19.51
N ILE A 4 -2.74 -2.20 -18.55
CA ILE A 4 -3.62 -1.06 -18.35
C ILE A 4 -2.79 0.20 -18.54
N LYS A 5 -3.16 1.03 -19.53
CA LYS A 5 -2.49 2.31 -19.79
C LYS A 5 -3.21 3.42 -19.07
N CYS A 6 -2.53 4.09 -18.17
CA CYS A 6 -3.01 5.29 -17.47
C CYS A 6 -2.21 6.51 -17.92
N ARG A 7 -2.78 7.68 -17.78
CA ARG A 7 -2.11 8.96 -18.01
C ARG A 7 -1.80 9.59 -16.64
N LEU A 8 -0.56 9.98 -16.41
CA LEU A 8 -0.22 10.79 -15.26
C LEU A 8 -0.76 12.21 -15.45
N THR A 9 -1.32 12.76 -14.39
CA THR A 9 -1.60 14.21 -14.32
C THR A 9 -0.31 14.95 -14.04
N SER A 10 -0.34 16.28 -14.14
CA SER A 10 0.77 17.13 -13.70
C SER A 10 0.81 17.34 -12.19
N GLU A 11 -0.12 16.70 -11.45
CA GLU A 11 -0.28 16.88 -10.03
C GLU A 11 0.45 15.78 -9.25
N MET A 12 1.22 16.20 -8.26
CA MET A 12 1.79 15.34 -7.24
C MET A 12 1.23 15.76 -5.88
N VAL A 13 0.69 14.81 -5.14
CA VAL A 13 0.20 15.03 -3.77
C VAL A 13 1.29 14.63 -2.80
N LEU A 14 1.67 15.55 -1.92
CA LEU A 14 2.55 15.30 -0.79
C LEU A 14 1.72 15.34 0.48
N VAL A 15 1.78 14.29 1.27
CA VAL A 15 1.08 14.22 2.56
C VAL A 15 2.07 13.94 3.67
N ARG A 16 1.88 14.64 4.80
CA ARG A 16 2.56 14.39 6.05
C ARG A 16 1.55 13.87 7.07
N PHE A 17 1.91 12.81 7.74
CA PHE A 17 1.22 12.26 8.90
C PHE A 17 1.96 12.67 10.16
N ASP A 18 1.22 13.17 11.13
CA ASP A 18 1.74 13.60 12.44
C ASP A 18 1.76 12.43 13.45
N PRO A 19 2.45 12.58 14.59
CA PRO A 19 2.52 11.55 15.62
C PRO A 19 1.14 11.08 16.10
N GLY A 20 0.95 9.75 16.18
CA GLY A 20 -0.28 9.11 16.60
C GLY A 20 -1.28 8.87 15.48
N GLU A 21 -1.08 9.41 14.29
CA GLU A 21 -1.94 9.14 13.13
C GLU A 21 -1.71 7.71 12.61
N ARG A 22 -2.77 7.14 12.01
CA ARG A 22 -2.73 5.80 11.44
C ARG A 22 -2.45 5.88 9.94
N LEU A 23 -1.40 5.21 9.51
CA LEU A 23 -0.85 5.39 8.18
C LEU A 23 -1.80 4.91 7.07
N LEU A 24 -2.26 3.66 7.11
CA LEU A 24 -3.12 3.12 6.04
C LEU A 24 -4.51 3.75 6.04
N GLU A 25 -5.08 3.92 7.21
CA GLU A 25 -6.38 4.56 7.38
C GLU A 25 -6.36 6.01 6.89
N GLY A 26 -5.30 6.74 7.21
CA GLY A 26 -5.09 8.10 6.73
C GLY A 26 -4.85 8.17 5.22
N MET A 27 -4.16 7.21 4.63
CA MET A 27 -4.01 7.11 3.17
C MET A 27 -5.34 6.87 2.46
N ARG A 28 -6.24 6.06 3.04
CA ARG A 28 -7.62 5.88 2.52
C ARG A 28 -8.42 7.16 2.59
N GLU A 29 -8.37 7.84 3.73
CA GLU A 29 -9.08 9.10 3.91
C GLU A 29 -8.56 10.17 2.95
N LEU A 30 -7.25 10.29 2.79
CA LEU A 30 -6.63 11.17 1.80
C LEU A 30 -7.15 10.87 0.39
N ALA A 31 -7.12 9.59 -0.03
CA ALA A 31 -7.60 9.19 -1.35
C ALA A 31 -9.07 9.58 -1.56
N ARG A 32 -9.89 9.45 -0.53
CA ARG A 32 -11.30 9.84 -0.55
C ARG A 32 -11.48 11.35 -0.65
N VAL A 33 -10.79 12.12 0.18
CA VAL A 33 -10.93 13.61 0.25
C VAL A 33 -10.42 14.27 -1.01
N GLU A 34 -9.24 13.83 -1.48
CA GLU A 34 -8.60 14.36 -2.69
C GLU A 34 -9.16 13.77 -4.00
N GLY A 35 -10.10 12.82 -3.89
CA GLY A 35 -10.70 12.16 -5.05
C GLY A 35 -9.70 11.35 -5.89
N ILE A 36 -8.66 10.78 -5.24
CA ILE A 36 -7.64 9.98 -5.92
C ILE A 36 -8.18 8.57 -6.16
N ARG A 37 -8.76 8.34 -7.31
CA ARG A 37 -9.25 7.02 -7.69
C ARG A 37 -8.14 6.11 -8.20
N THR A 38 -7.18 6.68 -8.91
CA THR A 38 -6.00 5.97 -9.42
C THR A 38 -4.76 6.77 -9.07
N GLY A 39 -3.80 6.15 -8.44
CA GLY A 39 -2.55 6.80 -8.04
C GLY A 39 -1.41 5.82 -7.87
N LEU A 40 -0.19 6.33 -7.98
CA LEU A 40 1.04 5.61 -7.72
C LEU A 40 1.73 6.24 -6.51
N VAL A 41 1.88 5.49 -5.44
CA VAL A 41 2.71 5.89 -4.30
C VAL A 41 4.15 5.59 -4.65
N VAL A 42 4.95 6.64 -4.80
CA VAL A 42 6.31 6.56 -5.34
C VAL A 42 7.39 6.70 -4.28
N SER A 43 7.06 7.29 -3.15
CA SER A 43 7.98 7.48 -2.04
C SER A 43 7.20 7.56 -0.73
N GLY A 44 7.82 7.07 0.34
CA GLY A 44 7.36 7.29 1.70
C GLY A 44 8.51 7.02 2.67
N ILE A 45 8.69 7.95 3.60
CA ILE A 45 9.69 7.91 4.66
C ILE A 45 9.06 8.32 5.99
N GLY A 46 9.69 8.01 7.10
CA GLY A 46 9.21 8.40 8.42
C GLY A 46 9.49 7.38 9.50
N THR A 47 8.72 7.44 10.59
CA THR A 47 8.88 6.51 11.71
C THR A 47 7.55 6.01 12.25
N LEU A 48 7.50 4.75 12.68
CA LEU A 48 6.32 4.11 13.27
C LEU A 48 6.63 3.60 14.68
N SER A 49 5.65 3.71 15.59
CA SER A 49 5.65 3.05 16.91
C SER A 49 5.01 1.68 16.88
N ASP A 50 3.96 1.53 16.09
CA ASP A 50 3.27 0.27 15.84
C ASP A 50 3.29 0.00 14.36
N CYS A 51 3.74 -1.18 13.97
CA CYS A 51 3.81 -1.57 12.58
C CYS A 51 3.19 -2.96 12.41
N ARG A 52 2.15 -3.04 11.59
CA ARG A 52 1.48 -4.28 11.26
C ARG A 52 1.60 -4.54 9.77
N LEU A 53 2.23 -5.66 9.45
CA LEU A 53 2.46 -6.08 8.08
C LEU A 53 1.94 -7.51 7.88
N HIS A 54 1.65 -7.91 6.65
CA HIS A 54 1.54 -9.32 6.34
C HIS A 54 2.45 -9.74 5.19
N GLN A 55 2.86 -11.00 5.23
CA GLN A 55 3.66 -11.65 4.20
C GLN A 55 2.94 -12.89 3.69
N ALA A 56 3.08 -13.19 2.41
CA ALA A 56 2.67 -14.47 1.86
C ALA A 56 3.84 -15.45 2.03
N VAL A 57 3.72 -16.37 2.98
CA VAL A 57 4.84 -17.24 3.42
C VAL A 57 4.76 -18.68 2.96
N ALA A 58 3.88 -19.09 2.15
CA ALA A 58 3.87 -20.46 1.61
C ALA A 58 3.09 -20.54 0.32
N GLY A 59 3.27 -21.61 -0.41
CA GLY A 59 2.55 -21.86 -1.65
C GLY A 59 3.45 -21.74 -2.86
N TYR A 60 4.60 -22.41 -2.80
CA TYR A 60 5.38 -22.61 -4.01
C TYR A 60 4.57 -23.48 -5.00
N PRO A 61 4.59 -23.21 -6.32
CA PRO A 61 3.94 -24.09 -7.28
C PRO A 61 4.38 -25.55 -7.10
N PRO A 62 3.48 -26.52 -7.21
CA PRO A 62 2.13 -26.42 -7.75
C PRO A 62 1.02 -26.05 -6.76
N ASN A 63 1.31 -25.76 -5.51
CA ASN A 63 0.34 -25.58 -4.42
C ASN A 63 0.08 -24.10 -4.07
N LEU A 64 -0.08 -23.21 -5.06
CA LEU A 64 -0.55 -21.83 -4.84
C LEU A 64 -1.88 -21.74 -4.05
N MET A 65 -2.61 -22.85 -3.96
CA MET A 65 -3.86 -22.96 -3.20
C MET A 65 -3.65 -22.86 -1.67
N ILE A 66 -2.43 -23.09 -1.18
CA ILE A 66 -2.11 -23.05 0.24
C ILE A 66 -1.30 -21.78 0.51
N ARG A 67 -1.96 -20.63 0.42
CA ARG A 67 -1.38 -19.35 0.83
C ARG A 67 -1.65 -19.15 2.31
N HIS A 68 -0.61 -19.15 3.10
CA HIS A 68 -0.66 -18.65 4.45
C HIS A 68 -0.23 -17.18 4.46
N GLN A 69 -1.01 -16.36 5.12
CA GLN A 69 -0.63 -14.99 5.44
C GLN A 69 -0.08 -14.99 6.86
N GLU A 70 1.15 -14.58 7.00
CA GLU A 70 1.75 -14.36 8.31
C GLU A 70 1.68 -12.87 8.63
N TYR A 71 1.02 -12.56 9.74
CA TYR A 71 0.94 -11.20 10.25
C TYR A 71 2.06 -10.95 11.22
N LEU A 72 2.78 -9.88 10.98
CA LEU A 72 3.85 -9.39 11.83
C LEU A 72 3.32 -8.17 12.58
N GLU A 73 3.31 -8.24 13.90
CA GLU A 73 2.96 -7.13 14.77
C GLU A 73 4.21 -6.68 15.50
N LEU A 74 4.70 -5.51 15.16
CA LEU A 74 5.95 -4.94 15.62
C LEU A 74 5.64 -3.71 16.46
N LYS A 75 6.27 -3.60 17.64
CA LYS A 75 6.15 -2.46 18.52
C LYS A 75 7.53 -1.95 18.90
N GLY A 76 7.76 -0.65 18.72
CA GLY A 76 9.07 -0.08 18.97
C GLY A 76 9.28 1.23 18.23
N SER A 77 10.47 1.45 17.73
CA SER A 77 10.82 2.58 16.89
C SER A 77 11.35 2.09 15.56
N TYR A 78 10.48 2.10 14.57
CA TYR A 78 10.75 1.59 13.23
C TYR A 78 10.91 2.75 12.25
N GLU A 79 12.07 2.83 11.62
CA GLU A 79 12.32 3.74 10.51
C GLU A 79 11.66 3.22 9.24
N ILE A 80 10.86 4.03 8.57
CA ILE A 80 10.29 3.72 7.27
C ILE A 80 11.37 3.95 6.21
N ALA A 81 11.89 2.88 5.64
CA ALA A 81 12.86 2.94 4.55
C ALA A 81 12.19 3.14 3.19
N SER A 82 10.97 2.64 3.01
CA SER A 82 10.17 2.88 1.81
C SER A 82 8.70 2.55 2.01
N ILE A 83 7.83 3.31 1.34
CA ILE A 83 6.42 2.98 1.08
C ILE A 83 6.21 3.08 -0.42
N GLN A 84 5.61 2.06 -1.03
CA GLN A 84 5.29 2.06 -2.45
C GLN A 84 4.05 1.22 -2.74
N GLY A 85 3.36 1.53 -3.81
CA GLY A 85 2.20 0.77 -4.24
C GLY A 85 1.26 1.55 -5.12
N ILE A 86 0.04 1.05 -5.24
CA ILE A 86 -0.97 1.57 -6.18
C ILE A 86 -2.28 1.80 -5.44
N ILE A 87 -2.84 2.99 -5.62
CA ILE A 87 -4.23 3.29 -5.28
C ILE A 87 -5.09 2.89 -6.48
N ALA A 88 -6.05 2.01 -6.28
CA ALA A 88 -6.96 1.53 -7.30
C ALA A 88 -8.40 1.61 -6.81
N ASP A 89 -9.24 2.38 -7.50
CA ASP A 89 -10.61 2.71 -7.11
C ASP A 89 -10.71 3.34 -5.72
N GLY A 90 -9.72 4.18 -5.39
CA GLY A 90 -9.60 4.86 -4.10
C GLY A 90 -9.01 4.01 -2.97
N GLU A 91 -8.76 2.72 -3.22
CA GLU A 91 -8.20 1.81 -2.20
C GLU A 91 -6.68 1.64 -2.37
N PRO A 92 -5.88 2.04 -1.37
CA PRO A 92 -4.44 1.83 -1.36
C PRO A 92 -4.07 0.36 -1.19
N HIS A 93 -3.12 -0.11 -2.00
CA HIS A 93 -2.43 -1.38 -1.83
C HIS A 93 -0.95 -1.08 -1.75
N LEU A 94 -0.43 -1.07 -0.56
CA LEU A 94 0.90 -0.56 -0.25
C LEU A 94 1.77 -1.65 0.36
N HIS A 95 3.03 -1.62 -0.01
CA HIS A 95 4.08 -2.38 0.66
C HIS A 95 4.99 -1.41 1.39
N LEU A 96 5.43 -1.85 2.56
CA LEU A 96 6.24 -1.09 3.49
C LEU A 96 7.53 -1.86 3.78
N THR A 97 8.64 -1.15 3.80
CA THR A 97 9.90 -1.63 4.33
C THR A 97 10.26 -0.78 5.54
N VAL A 98 10.44 -1.42 6.69
CA VAL A 98 10.86 -0.78 7.93
C VAL A 98 12.15 -1.39 8.46
N CYS A 99 12.91 -0.60 9.21
CA CYS A 99 14.09 -1.10 9.89
C CYS A 99 14.14 -0.61 11.35
N GLU A 100 14.72 -1.45 12.20
CA GLU A 100 15.09 -1.14 13.57
C GLU A 100 16.55 -1.57 13.77
N GLY A 101 17.44 -0.61 13.93
CA GLY A 101 18.87 -0.86 13.97
C GLY A 101 19.37 -1.54 12.67
N ARG A 102 19.78 -2.80 12.77
CA ARG A 102 20.27 -3.59 11.63
C ARG A 102 19.24 -4.58 11.05
N GLN A 103 18.06 -4.65 11.66
CA GLN A 103 17.00 -5.54 11.22
C GLN A 103 16.08 -4.81 10.26
N THR A 104 15.75 -5.46 9.15
CA THR A 104 14.84 -4.94 8.14
C THR A 104 13.71 -5.93 7.93
N VAL A 105 12.49 -5.41 7.92
CA VAL A 105 11.27 -6.18 7.66
C VAL A 105 10.48 -5.48 6.56
N ALA A 106 9.88 -6.26 5.68
CA ALA A 106 9.03 -5.74 4.62
C ALA A 106 7.77 -6.61 4.47
N GLY A 107 6.67 -5.98 4.06
CA GLY A 107 5.43 -6.69 3.82
C GLY A 107 4.32 -5.75 3.33
N HIS A 108 3.14 -6.32 3.16
CA HIS A 108 1.94 -5.55 2.87
C HIS A 108 1.53 -4.73 4.09
N LEU A 109 1.29 -3.44 3.88
CA LEU A 109 0.85 -2.52 4.94
C LEU A 109 -0.57 -2.85 5.39
N GLU A 110 -0.75 -3.05 6.67
CA GLU A 110 -2.03 -3.33 7.32
C GLU A 110 -2.52 -2.16 8.17
N GLU A 111 -3.80 -2.20 8.51
CA GLU A 111 -4.38 -1.26 9.47
C GLU A 111 -3.71 -1.35 10.85
N GLY A 112 -3.65 -0.23 11.53
CA GLY A 112 -3.08 -0.15 12.87
C GLY A 112 -1.60 0.22 12.92
N CYS A 113 -0.97 0.55 11.79
CA CYS A 113 0.36 1.16 11.79
C CYS A 113 0.26 2.61 12.28
N VAL A 114 0.96 2.94 13.38
CA VAL A 114 0.90 4.24 14.05
C VAL A 114 2.20 5.01 13.83
N VAL A 115 2.07 6.25 13.41
CA VAL A 115 3.21 7.16 13.21
C VAL A 115 3.81 7.56 14.56
N LEU A 116 5.13 7.41 14.70
CA LEU A 116 5.87 7.76 15.91
C LEU A 116 6.28 9.25 15.93
N GLY A 117 7.01 9.67 14.91
CA GLY A 117 7.46 11.05 14.75
C GLY A 117 6.73 11.73 13.62
N VAL A 118 7.05 11.37 12.40
CA VAL A 118 6.43 11.87 11.18
C VAL A 118 6.47 10.78 10.12
N ALA A 119 5.49 10.79 9.21
CA ALA A 119 5.59 10.04 7.97
C ALA A 119 5.20 10.95 6.79
N GLU A 120 5.99 10.93 5.73
CA GLU A 120 5.80 11.73 4.53
C GLU A 120 5.68 10.83 3.32
N VAL A 121 4.63 11.04 2.53
CA VAL A 121 4.32 10.17 1.38
C VAL A 121 4.07 11.01 0.14
N ALA A 122 4.65 10.59 -0.99
CA ALA A 122 4.46 11.20 -2.30
C ALA A 122 3.62 10.32 -3.21
N ILE A 123 2.59 10.91 -3.82
CA ILE A 123 1.63 10.23 -4.68
C ILE A 123 1.57 10.93 -6.03
N LEU A 124 1.78 10.21 -7.11
CA LEU A 124 1.47 10.65 -8.45
C LEU A 124 0.03 10.27 -8.79
N ARG A 125 -0.78 11.27 -9.09
CA ARG A 125 -2.17 11.06 -9.51
C ARG A 125 -2.23 10.62 -10.97
N ALA A 126 -3.06 9.64 -11.27
CA ALA A 126 -3.28 9.15 -12.62
C ALA A 126 -4.75 9.28 -13.04
N GLU A 127 -4.95 9.55 -14.32
CA GLU A 127 -6.26 9.64 -14.98
C GLU A 127 -6.32 8.70 -16.18
N GLY A 128 -7.50 8.54 -16.75
CA GLY A 128 -7.73 7.77 -17.97
C GLY A 128 -8.47 6.47 -17.69
N ALA A 129 -7.81 5.33 -17.68
CA ALA A 129 -8.47 4.08 -17.37
C ALA A 129 -8.65 3.93 -15.86
N PRO A 130 -9.88 3.97 -15.31
CA PRO A 130 -10.09 3.65 -13.92
C PRO A 130 -9.69 2.19 -13.69
N VAL A 131 -8.92 1.96 -12.65
CA VAL A 131 -8.45 0.63 -12.26
C VAL A 131 -9.11 0.21 -10.95
N ARG A 132 -9.35 -1.07 -10.81
CA ARG A 132 -9.86 -1.67 -9.58
C ARG A 132 -9.19 -3.01 -9.32
N ARG A 133 -9.36 -3.54 -8.12
CA ARG A 133 -8.97 -4.91 -7.82
C ARG A 133 -10.20 -5.80 -7.74
N VAL A 134 -10.09 -6.98 -8.31
CA VAL A 134 -11.13 -8.01 -8.29
C VAL A 134 -10.52 -9.34 -7.89
N VAL A 135 -11.25 -10.08 -7.06
CA VAL A 135 -10.86 -11.45 -6.70
C VAL A 135 -11.09 -12.36 -7.90
N ARG A 136 -10.06 -13.01 -8.37
CA ARG A 136 -10.11 -13.94 -9.53
C ARG A 136 -9.40 -15.26 -9.22
N GLY A 137 -9.81 -16.28 -9.97
CA GLY A 137 -9.24 -17.62 -9.93
C GLY A 137 -9.63 -18.43 -8.71
N PRO A 138 -9.31 -19.71 -8.69
CA PRO A 138 -9.57 -20.61 -7.59
C PRO A 138 -8.81 -20.22 -6.32
N GLU A 139 -7.67 -19.55 -6.46
CA GLU A 139 -6.83 -19.05 -5.37
C GLU A 139 -7.38 -17.78 -4.72
N LYS A 140 -8.47 -17.22 -5.25
CA LYS A 140 -9.10 -15.98 -4.76
C LYS A 140 -8.11 -14.81 -4.61
N ILE A 141 -7.23 -14.66 -5.60
CA ILE A 141 -6.23 -13.59 -5.60
C ILE A 141 -6.88 -12.28 -6.05
N ASN A 142 -6.61 -11.24 -5.30
CA ASN A 142 -7.04 -9.88 -5.61
C ASN A 142 -6.14 -9.30 -6.73
N GLN A 143 -6.68 -9.15 -7.93
CA GLN A 143 -5.93 -8.76 -9.12
C GLN A 143 -6.35 -7.39 -9.63
N LEU A 144 -5.35 -6.59 -10.04
CA LEU A 144 -5.59 -5.32 -10.70
C LEU A 144 -6.19 -5.55 -12.09
N THR A 145 -7.23 -4.79 -12.43
CA THR A 145 -7.89 -4.84 -13.73
C THR A 145 -8.47 -3.47 -14.10
N ALA A 146 -8.69 -3.24 -15.39
CA ALA A 146 -9.47 -2.08 -15.82
C ALA A 146 -10.92 -2.19 -15.31
N SER A 147 -11.51 -1.06 -14.93
CA SER A 147 -12.93 -1.02 -14.61
C SER A 147 -13.77 -1.09 -15.89
N PRO A 148 -14.93 -1.75 -15.91
CA PRO A 148 -15.83 -1.71 -17.05
C PRO A 148 -16.30 -0.26 -17.30
N GLY A 149 -16.24 0.21 -18.53
CA GLY A 149 -16.85 1.49 -18.92
C GLY A 149 -15.88 2.60 -19.28
N CYS A 150 -14.71 2.27 -19.79
CA CYS A 150 -13.85 3.20 -20.54
C CYS A 150 -13.80 2.82 -21.99
#